data_6c18d9631eb9b5bb39870c315acbb778
#
_entry.id   6c18d9631eb9b5bb39870c315acbb778
#
_cell.length_a   1.000
_cell.length_b   1.000
_cell.length_c   1.000
_cell.angle_alpha   90.00
_cell.angle_beta   90.00
_cell.angle_gamma   90.00
#
_symmetry.space_group_name_H-M   'P 1'
#
loop_
_entity.id
_entity.type
_entity.pdbx_description
1 polymer ?
#
loop_
_entity_poly.entity_id
_entity_poly.type
_entity_poly.pdbx_seq_one_letter_code
_entity_poly.pdbx_strand_id
1 'polypeptide(L)'
;GRRLGQRAIVATAAGTELAEAAAAVEDAELISIIAGFRQPEPQPSSPARAVETVRRHLNERIPPLQWFQALMPKTGRFFEHFESHALTLVAGADALAKLLQGGDNIAANAQMIYDLEQQADDIARAVLQDVRRTFVTPFDRSAITSLIGSMDDAIDQMNATAKSITLFEVKKFDPAMVDMAALIVEAARVTAEAIPLLRALGPNSARLHDLTARLIKIEGDADDIHDAGVKALFKAHRKADAMDFVVGREIYSHLEKVVDRFEDVANEIQGLVIDHA
;
A
#
# COMPACT_ATOMS: atom_id res chain seq x y z
N GLY A 1 -11.72 -16.47 60.50
CA GLY A 1 -12.51 -15.74 59.47
C GLY A 1 -11.94 -14.39 59.04
N ARG A 2 -10.93 -13.83 59.75
CA ARG A 2 -10.40 -12.47 59.40
C ARG A 2 -9.13 -12.45 58.52
N ARG A 3 -8.54 -13.59 58.17
CA ARG A 3 -7.32 -13.62 57.34
C ARG A 3 -7.54 -13.92 55.85
N LEU A 4 -8.73 -14.33 55.44
CA LEU A 4 -9.06 -14.57 54.04
C LEU A 4 -9.57 -13.32 53.31
N GLY A 5 -10.19 -12.35 54.03
CA GLY A 5 -10.65 -11.11 53.46
C GLY A 5 -9.55 -10.13 53.07
N GLN A 6 -8.43 -10.10 53.77
CA GLN A 6 -7.32 -9.20 53.45
C GLN A 6 -6.47 -9.65 52.25
N ARG A 7 -6.43 -10.94 51.94
CA ARG A 7 -5.72 -11.43 50.75
C ARG A 7 -6.52 -11.20 49.44
N ALA A 8 -7.85 -11.19 49.51
CA ALA A 8 -8.67 -10.93 48.36
C ALA A 8 -8.68 -9.44 47.97
N ILE A 9 -8.62 -8.52 48.95
CA ILE A 9 -8.59 -7.07 48.71
C ILE A 9 -7.22 -6.63 48.14
N VAL A 10 -6.12 -7.23 48.57
CA VAL A 10 -4.78 -6.93 48.06
C VAL A 10 -4.60 -7.49 46.63
N ALA A 11 -5.21 -8.64 46.29
CA ALA A 11 -5.16 -9.18 44.93
C ALA A 11 -6.00 -8.39 43.92
N THR A 12 -7.10 -7.80 44.37
CA THR A 12 -7.92 -6.95 43.49
C THR A 12 -7.31 -5.56 43.28
N ALA A 13 -6.64 -4.98 44.28
CA ALA A 13 -5.94 -3.71 44.13
C ALA A 13 -4.71 -3.82 43.19
N ALA A 14 -3.92 -4.90 43.35
CA ALA A 14 -2.79 -5.16 42.46
C ALA A 14 -3.23 -5.47 41.01
N GLY A 15 -4.37 -6.12 40.83
CA GLY A 15 -4.95 -6.38 39.49
C GLY A 15 -5.46 -5.13 38.75
N THR A 16 -6.02 -4.18 39.53
CA THR A 16 -6.47 -2.89 38.96
C THR A 16 -5.29 -1.98 38.64
N GLU A 17 -4.28 -1.89 39.50
CA GLU A 17 -3.06 -1.11 39.23
C GLU A 17 -2.26 -1.68 38.03
N LEU A 18 -2.18 -3.01 37.88
CA LEU A 18 -1.57 -3.62 36.68
C LEU A 18 -2.37 -3.44 35.42
N ALA A 19 -3.70 -3.43 35.50
CA ALA A 19 -4.56 -3.16 34.34
C ALA A 19 -4.50 -1.67 33.94
N GLU A 20 -4.46 -0.73 34.90
CA GLU A 20 -4.26 0.69 34.60
C GLU A 20 -2.85 0.99 34.10
N ALA A 21 -1.82 0.31 34.61
CA ALA A 21 -0.45 0.44 34.10
C ALA A 21 -0.29 -0.16 32.68
N ALA A 22 -0.96 -1.27 32.37
CA ALA A 22 -0.97 -1.85 31.03
C ALA A 22 -1.71 -0.97 30.03
N ALA A 23 -2.87 -0.41 30.41
CA ALA A 23 -3.60 0.54 29.58
C ALA A 23 -2.81 1.84 29.35
N ALA A 24 -2.10 2.34 30.36
CA ALA A 24 -1.26 3.53 30.23
C ALA A 24 -0.02 3.29 29.36
N VAL A 25 0.52 2.07 29.32
CA VAL A 25 1.65 1.69 28.44
C VAL A 25 1.19 1.52 27.00
N GLU A 26 0.03 0.90 26.77
CA GLU A 26 -0.55 0.81 25.41
C GLU A 26 -0.91 2.20 24.86
N ASP A 27 -1.51 3.08 25.67
CA ASP A 27 -1.81 4.46 25.25
C ASP A 27 -0.53 5.29 25.01
N ALA A 28 0.55 5.07 25.78
CA ALA A 28 1.80 5.78 25.58
C ALA A 28 2.56 5.33 24.32
N GLU A 29 2.52 4.03 23.99
CA GLU A 29 3.07 3.53 22.71
C GLU A 29 2.24 3.98 21.53
N LEU A 30 0.91 3.91 21.61
CA LEU A 30 -0.01 4.43 20.59
C LEU A 30 0.14 5.95 20.40
N ILE A 31 0.27 6.71 21.46
CA ILE A 31 0.50 8.16 21.42
C ILE A 31 1.89 8.46 20.85
N SER A 32 2.91 7.65 21.14
CA SER A 32 4.26 7.79 20.55
C SER A 32 4.25 7.47 19.06
N ILE A 33 3.51 6.45 18.63
CA ILE A 33 3.32 6.10 17.22
C ILE A 33 2.52 7.21 16.49
N ILE A 34 1.45 7.72 17.10
CA ILE A 34 0.63 8.81 16.54
C ILE A 34 1.40 10.13 16.55
N ALA A 35 2.20 10.43 17.57
CA ALA A 35 3.04 11.63 17.62
C ALA A 35 4.19 11.59 16.61
N GLY A 36 4.75 10.40 16.31
CA GLY A 36 5.71 10.21 15.22
C GLY A 36 5.09 10.44 13.82
N PHE A 37 3.77 10.29 13.67
CA PHE A 37 3.04 10.61 12.45
C PHE A 37 2.60 12.08 12.33
N ARG A 38 2.72 12.89 13.39
CA ARG A 38 2.20 14.27 13.48
C ARG A 38 3.19 15.37 13.17
N GLN A 39 4.38 15.05 12.70
CA GLN A 39 5.20 16.09 12.04
C GLN A 39 4.73 16.16 10.58
N PRO A 40 4.24 17.31 10.09
CA PRO A 40 4.03 17.48 8.66
C PRO A 40 5.41 17.45 8.01
N GLU A 41 5.79 16.29 7.47
CA GLU A 41 6.94 16.24 6.57
C GLU A 41 6.68 17.20 5.42
N PRO A 42 7.68 18.00 5.02
CA PRO A 42 7.53 18.89 3.88
C PRO A 42 7.10 18.05 2.68
N GLN A 43 5.97 18.42 2.08
CA GLN A 43 5.41 17.75 0.91
C GLN A 43 6.52 17.61 -0.15
N PRO A 44 6.75 16.42 -0.71
CA PRO A 44 7.75 16.27 -1.75
C PRO A 44 7.35 17.14 -2.93
N SER A 45 8.22 18.04 -3.33
CA SER A 45 7.96 19.02 -4.39
C SER A 45 8.08 18.44 -5.81
N SER A 46 8.39 17.13 -5.93
CA SER A 46 8.49 16.42 -7.21
C SER A 46 8.36 14.91 -7.02
N PRO A 47 7.93 14.15 -8.05
CA PRO A 47 7.84 12.69 -8.02
C PRO A 47 9.15 12.02 -7.62
N ALA A 48 10.28 12.51 -8.14
CA ALA A 48 11.61 12.00 -7.81
C ALA A 48 11.93 12.10 -6.31
N ARG A 49 11.52 13.19 -5.64
CA ARG A 49 11.68 13.36 -4.19
C ARG A 49 10.73 12.47 -3.38
N ALA A 50 9.50 12.26 -3.87
CA ALA A 50 8.56 11.35 -3.23
C ALA A 50 9.11 9.92 -3.21
N VAL A 51 9.59 9.44 -4.36
CA VAL A 51 10.23 8.12 -4.50
C VAL A 51 11.48 8.00 -3.62
N GLU A 52 12.33 9.03 -3.57
CA GLU A 52 13.54 9.01 -2.75
C GLU A 52 13.23 9.02 -1.24
N THR A 53 12.18 9.71 -0.81
CA THR A 53 11.70 9.69 0.58
C THR A 53 11.24 8.28 0.98
N VAL A 54 10.44 7.64 0.14
CA VAL A 54 9.99 6.25 0.34
C VAL A 54 11.19 5.29 0.37
N ARG A 55 12.12 5.44 -0.57
CA ARG A 55 13.35 4.64 -0.63
C ARG A 55 14.17 4.70 0.65
N ARG A 56 14.31 5.91 1.24
CA ARG A 56 15.04 6.11 2.50
C ARG A 56 14.38 5.37 3.65
N HIS A 57 13.07 5.49 3.83
CA HIS A 57 12.31 4.81 4.89
C HIS A 57 12.34 3.28 4.76
N LEU A 58 12.35 2.75 3.53
CA LEU A 58 12.47 1.32 3.29
C LEU A 58 13.90 0.81 3.55
N ASN A 59 14.92 1.57 3.15
CA ASN A 59 16.32 1.21 3.38
C ASN A 59 16.72 1.19 4.86
N GLU A 60 16.07 1.99 5.72
CA GLU A 60 16.29 1.96 7.16
C GLU A 60 15.78 0.67 7.82
N ARG A 61 14.84 -0.03 7.17
CA ARG A 61 14.26 -1.29 7.67
C ARG A 61 14.83 -2.55 7.04
N ILE A 62 15.54 -2.43 5.92
CA ILE A 62 16.13 -3.56 5.18
C ILE A 62 17.64 -3.35 5.12
N PRO A 63 18.48 -4.27 5.65
CA PRO A 63 19.92 -4.13 5.55
C PRO A 63 20.35 -4.05 4.08
N PRO A 64 21.27 -3.13 3.73
CA PRO A 64 21.63 -2.87 2.34
C PRO A 64 22.31 -4.09 1.70
N LEU A 65 21.65 -4.72 0.75
CA LEU A 65 22.19 -5.76 -0.14
C LEU A 65 23.15 -5.16 -1.19
N GLN A 66 23.79 -4.04 -0.90
CA GLN A 66 24.64 -3.30 -1.84
C GLN A 66 25.85 -4.07 -2.37
N TRP A 67 26.33 -5.08 -1.64
CA TRP A 67 27.48 -5.89 -2.08
C TRP A 67 27.11 -6.95 -3.15
N PHE A 68 25.83 -7.33 -3.26
CA PHE A 68 25.36 -8.25 -4.31
C PHE A 68 25.30 -7.60 -5.68
N GLN A 69 25.13 -6.28 -5.77
CA GLN A 69 25.00 -5.56 -7.05
C GLN A 69 26.27 -5.62 -7.91
N ALA A 70 27.43 -5.79 -7.30
CA ALA A 70 28.71 -5.87 -8.01
C ALA A 70 28.97 -7.26 -8.66
N LEU A 71 28.24 -8.30 -8.28
CA LEU A 71 28.44 -9.70 -8.72
C LEU A 71 27.38 -10.19 -9.72
N MET A 72 26.33 -9.39 -10.00
CA MET A 72 25.22 -9.88 -10.81
C MET A 72 25.44 -9.69 -12.31
N PRO A 73 25.17 -10.75 -13.12
CA PRO A 73 25.01 -10.62 -14.55
C PRO A 73 23.86 -9.65 -14.87
N LYS A 74 23.71 -9.27 -16.14
CA LYS A 74 22.70 -8.30 -16.65
C LYS A 74 21.24 -8.52 -16.18
N THR A 75 20.94 -9.69 -15.61
CA THR A 75 19.67 -10.03 -14.94
C THR A 75 19.36 -9.13 -13.72
N GLY A 76 20.36 -8.52 -13.09
CA GLY A 76 20.15 -7.60 -11.94
C GLY A 76 19.31 -6.38 -12.28
N ARG A 77 19.33 -5.91 -13.52
CA ARG A 77 18.58 -4.74 -13.97
C ARG A 77 17.06 -4.93 -13.90
N PHE A 78 16.55 -6.15 -14.15
CA PHE A 78 15.10 -6.42 -14.00
C PHE A 78 14.64 -6.17 -12.57
N PHE A 79 15.39 -6.66 -11.59
CA PHE A 79 15.05 -6.46 -10.18
C PHE A 79 15.16 -4.99 -9.76
N GLU A 80 16.15 -4.26 -10.25
CA GLU A 80 16.28 -2.81 -10.02
C GLU A 80 15.07 -2.05 -10.56
N HIS A 81 14.57 -2.42 -11.73
CA HIS A 81 13.37 -1.85 -12.32
C HIS A 81 12.12 -2.20 -11.50
N PHE A 82 11.93 -3.46 -11.12
CA PHE A 82 10.81 -3.87 -10.27
C PHE A 82 10.82 -3.13 -8.92
N GLU A 83 11.98 -3.05 -8.26
CA GLU A 83 12.13 -2.32 -7.00
C GLU A 83 11.83 -0.82 -7.18
N SER A 84 12.31 -0.22 -8.27
CA SER A 84 12.04 1.18 -8.58
C SER A 84 10.55 1.42 -8.84
N HIS A 85 9.89 0.52 -9.58
CA HIS A 85 8.45 0.58 -9.82
C HIS A 85 7.64 0.41 -8.53
N ALA A 86 8.00 -0.54 -7.67
CA ALA A 86 7.35 -0.71 -6.38
C ALA A 86 7.42 0.54 -5.49
N LEU A 87 8.50 1.32 -5.59
CA LEU A 87 8.62 2.61 -4.89
C LEU A 87 7.65 3.68 -5.46
N THR A 88 7.37 3.67 -6.76
CA THR A 88 6.35 4.57 -7.33
C THR A 88 4.96 4.21 -6.82
N LEU A 89 4.65 2.90 -6.67
CA LEU A 89 3.38 2.45 -6.09
C LEU A 89 3.20 2.97 -4.65
N VAL A 90 4.23 2.87 -3.80
CA VAL A 90 4.15 3.37 -2.42
C VAL A 90 3.97 4.89 -2.41
N ALA A 91 4.72 5.62 -3.24
CA ALA A 91 4.59 7.07 -3.31
C ALA A 91 3.21 7.50 -3.86
N GLY A 92 2.67 6.76 -4.84
CA GLY A 92 1.33 6.98 -5.40
C GLY A 92 0.22 6.73 -4.38
N ALA A 93 0.33 5.63 -3.62
CA ALA A 93 -0.61 5.30 -2.55
C ALA A 93 -0.59 6.35 -1.43
N ASP A 94 0.59 6.80 -1.00
CA ASP A 94 0.72 7.87 -0.01
C ASP A 94 0.13 9.20 -0.53
N ALA A 95 0.29 9.52 -1.82
CA ALA A 95 -0.32 10.70 -2.44
C ALA A 95 -1.85 10.56 -2.53
N LEU A 96 -2.38 9.37 -2.87
CA LEU A 96 -3.81 9.11 -2.91
C LEU A 96 -4.44 9.22 -1.52
N ALA A 97 -3.79 8.68 -0.48
CA ALA A 97 -4.25 8.80 0.89
C ALA A 97 -4.29 10.27 1.37
N LYS A 98 -3.31 11.10 0.97
CA LYS A 98 -3.33 12.54 1.25
C LYS A 98 -4.41 13.27 0.46
N LEU A 99 -4.67 12.88 -0.79
CA LEU A 99 -5.73 13.44 -1.61
C LEU A 99 -7.09 13.23 -0.95
N LEU A 100 -7.35 12.04 -0.41
CA LEU A 100 -8.60 11.68 0.26
C LEU A 100 -8.79 12.34 1.64
N GLN A 101 -7.81 13.05 2.16
CA GLN A 101 -8.00 13.97 3.29
C GLN A 101 -8.77 15.24 2.88
N GLY A 102 -8.89 15.50 1.57
CA GLY A 102 -9.64 16.63 1.05
C GLY A 102 -8.96 17.98 1.18
N GLY A 103 -9.72 19.03 0.95
CA GLY A 103 -9.25 20.42 1.06
C GLY A 103 -8.30 20.84 -0.07
N ASP A 104 -7.35 21.72 0.23
CA ASP A 104 -6.44 22.33 -0.76
C ASP A 104 -5.39 21.34 -1.31
N ASN A 105 -5.28 20.16 -0.71
CA ASN A 105 -4.29 19.15 -1.09
C ASN A 105 -4.69 18.32 -2.33
N ILE A 106 -5.96 18.37 -2.75
CA ILE A 106 -6.48 17.51 -3.83
C ILE A 106 -5.69 17.72 -5.13
N ALA A 107 -5.60 18.95 -5.63
CA ALA A 107 -4.97 19.23 -6.91
C ALA A 107 -3.48 18.87 -6.93
N ALA A 108 -2.74 19.20 -5.84
CA ALA A 108 -1.32 18.91 -5.74
C ALA A 108 -1.04 17.41 -5.69
N ASN A 109 -1.84 16.64 -4.93
CA ASN A 109 -1.67 15.19 -4.84
C ASN A 109 -2.16 14.48 -6.11
N ALA A 110 -3.21 14.96 -6.78
CA ALA A 110 -3.62 14.43 -8.09
C ALA A 110 -2.51 14.61 -9.14
N GLN A 111 -1.87 15.77 -9.19
CA GLN A 111 -0.72 16.00 -10.06
C GLN A 111 0.46 15.09 -9.71
N MET A 112 0.74 14.89 -8.41
CA MET A 112 1.79 13.98 -7.95
C MET A 112 1.53 12.55 -8.42
N ILE A 113 0.28 12.04 -8.33
CA ILE A 113 -0.08 10.69 -8.78
C ILE A 113 0.14 10.59 -10.29
N TYR A 114 -0.30 11.58 -11.06
CA TYR A 114 -0.07 11.62 -12.51
C TYR A 114 1.41 11.55 -12.87
N ASP A 115 2.25 12.36 -12.21
CA ASP A 115 3.69 12.37 -12.46
C ASP A 115 4.36 11.04 -12.07
N LEU A 116 3.88 10.37 -11.02
CA LEU A 116 4.36 9.05 -10.58
C LEU A 116 3.94 7.94 -11.55
N GLU A 117 2.72 8.00 -12.09
CA GLU A 117 2.27 7.08 -13.14
C GLU A 117 3.14 7.22 -14.39
N GLN A 118 3.44 8.44 -14.86
CA GLN A 118 4.35 8.63 -15.99
C GLN A 118 5.74 8.05 -15.72
N GLN A 119 6.24 8.16 -14.50
CA GLN A 119 7.51 7.56 -14.09
C GLN A 119 7.44 6.03 -14.08
N ALA A 120 6.36 5.45 -13.58
CA ALA A 120 6.11 4.00 -13.55
C ALA A 120 6.05 3.43 -14.97
N ASP A 121 5.32 4.08 -15.86
CA ASP A 121 5.18 3.80 -17.28
C ASP A 121 6.56 3.76 -18.02
N ASP A 122 7.44 4.72 -17.70
CA ASP A 122 8.80 4.73 -18.23
C ASP A 122 9.61 3.50 -17.76
N ILE A 123 9.44 3.10 -16.50
CA ILE A 123 10.10 1.91 -15.93
C ILE A 123 9.54 0.64 -16.57
N ALA A 124 8.22 0.51 -16.68
CA ALA A 124 7.56 -0.64 -17.31
C ALA A 124 8.01 -0.80 -18.76
N ARG A 125 8.05 0.29 -19.53
CA ARG A 125 8.61 0.28 -20.91
C ARG A 125 10.06 -0.16 -20.96
N ALA A 126 10.90 0.24 -20.00
CA ALA A 126 12.29 -0.19 -19.93
C ALA A 126 12.40 -1.70 -19.67
N VAL A 127 11.57 -2.26 -18.75
CA VAL A 127 11.50 -3.71 -18.51
C VAL A 127 11.13 -4.47 -19.78
N LEU A 128 10.08 -4.04 -20.49
CA LEU A 128 9.62 -4.68 -21.72
C LEU A 128 10.67 -4.61 -22.84
N GLN A 129 11.45 -3.53 -22.91
CA GLN A 129 12.59 -3.46 -23.86
C GLN A 129 13.73 -4.40 -23.47
N ASP A 130 14.05 -4.49 -22.18
CA ASP A 130 15.09 -5.38 -21.69
C ASP A 130 14.71 -6.87 -21.87
N VAL A 131 13.43 -7.24 -21.69
CA VAL A 131 12.91 -8.58 -22.03
C VAL A 131 13.18 -8.95 -23.49
N ARG A 132 12.98 -8.01 -24.43
CA ARG A 132 13.19 -8.23 -25.87
C ARG A 132 14.68 -8.35 -26.27
N ARG A 133 15.57 -7.69 -25.53
CA ARG A 133 16.99 -7.57 -25.86
C ARG A 133 17.87 -8.55 -25.11
N THR A 134 17.41 -9.08 -23.99
CA THR A 134 18.20 -9.96 -23.11
C THR A 134 18.02 -11.42 -23.51
N PHE A 135 19.12 -12.13 -23.71
CA PHE A 135 19.07 -13.55 -24.07
C PHE A 135 18.69 -14.44 -22.90
N VAL A 136 19.19 -14.15 -21.70
CA VAL A 136 18.89 -14.88 -20.46
C VAL A 136 18.16 -13.94 -19.50
N THR A 137 16.94 -14.28 -19.13
CA THR A 137 16.10 -13.55 -18.16
C THR A 137 16.05 -14.28 -16.81
N PRO A 138 15.83 -13.59 -15.70
CA PRO A 138 15.79 -14.23 -14.36
C PRO A 138 14.61 -15.19 -14.19
N PHE A 139 13.49 -14.93 -14.88
CA PHE A 139 12.27 -15.74 -14.91
C PHE A 139 11.85 -15.93 -16.37
N ASP A 140 10.78 -16.70 -16.56
CA ASP A 140 10.10 -16.74 -17.87
C ASP A 140 9.70 -15.31 -18.29
N ARG A 141 9.81 -15.03 -19.60
CA ARG A 141 9.53 -13.70 -20.15
C ARG A 141 8.08 -13.31 -19.97
N SER A 142 7.16 -14.26 -20.01
CA SER A 142 5.74 -14.01 -19.76
C SER A 142 5.53 -13.57 -18.30
N ALA A 143 6.14 -14.25 -17.33
CA ALA A 143 6.04 -13.92 -15.93
C ALA A 143 6.62 -12.53 -15.61
N ILE A 144 7.76 -12.15 -16.23
CA ILE A 144 8.30 -10.79 -16.12
C ILE A 144 7.30 -9.75 -16.65
N THR A 145 6.71 -10.04 -17.82
CA THR A 145 5.78 -9.12 -18.49
C THR A 145 4.48 -8.99 -17.70
N SER A 146 3.95 -10.10 -17.17
CA SER A 146 2.73 -10.10 -16.35
C SER A 146 2.96 -9.35 -15.05
N LEU A 147 4.06 -9.64 -14.33
CA LEU A 147 4.34 -8.95 -13.06
C LEU A 147 4.47 -7.43 -13.23
N ILE A 148 5.25 -6.97 -14.22
CA ILE A 148 5.38 -5.51 -14.41
C ILE A 148 4.06 -4.89 -14.88
N GLY A 149 3.27 -5.62 -15.69
CA GLY A 149 1.94 -5.17 -16.13
C GLY A 149 0.97 -5.01 -14.95
N SER A 150 0.87 -6.00 -14.07
CA SER A 150 0.01 -5.90 -12.87
C SER A 150 0.46 -4.77 -11.93
N MET A 151 1.77 -4.55 -11.80
CA MET A 151 2.29 -3.43 -11.01
C MET A 151 1.93 -2.07 -11.64
N ASP A 152 2.00 -1.97 -12.96
CA ASP A 152 1.65 -0.76 -13.73
C ASP A 152 0.15 -0.47 -13.64
N ASP A 153 -0.70 -1.50 -13.79
CA ASP A 153 -2.15 -1.40 -13.63
C ASP A 153 -2.57 -0.82 -12.26
N ALA A 154 -1.79 -1.06 -11.20
CA ALA A 154 -2.09 -0.54 -9.87
C ALA A 154 -1.89 0.98 -9.79
N ILE A 155 -0.81 1.53 -10.35
CA ILE A 155 -0.59 2.99 -10.37
C ILE A 155 -1.53 3.67 -11.36
N ASP A 156 -1.84 3.03 -12.49
CA ASP A 156 -2.83 3.48 -13.46
C ASP A 156 -4.20 3.65 -12.81
N GLN A 157 -4.60 2.68 -12.00
CA GLN A 157 -5.88 2.75 -11.30
C GLN A 157 -5.89 3.85 -10.21
N MET A 158 -4.76 4.12 -9.53
CA MET A 158 -4.63 5.26 -8.61
C MET A 158 -4.80 6.58 -9.39
N ASN A 159 -4.18 6.71 -10.56
CA ASN A 159 -4.30 7.87 -11.42
C ASN A 159 -5.73 8.04 -11.95
N ALA A 160 -6.40 6.96 -12.35
CA ALA A 160 -7.80 6.98 -12.74
C ALA A 160 -8.71 7.45 -11.59
N THR A 161 -8.43 7.01 -10.36
CA THR A 161 -9.14 7.46 -9.15
C THR A 161 -8.96 8.96 -8.93
N ALA A 162 -7.73 9.45 -8.99
CA ALA A 162 -7.42 10.88 -8.83
C ALA A 162 -8.08 11.74 -9.93
N LYS A 163 -8.07 11.25 -11.18
CA LYS A 163 -8.76 11.90 -12.32
C LYS A 163 -10.28 11.97 -12.09
N SER A 164 -10.90 10.90 -11.62
CA SER A 164 -12.33 10.85 -11.33
C SER A 164 -12.71 11.85 -10.22
N ILE A 165 -11.94 11.89 -9.13
CA ILE A 165 -12.13 12.84 -8.03
C ILE A 165 -12.02 14.29 -8.52
N THR A 166 -11.05 14.58 -9.38
CA THR A 166 -10.84 15.93 -9.94
C THR A 166 -11.95 16.30 -10.94
N LEU A 167 -12.36 15.35 -11.78
CA LEU A 167 -13.40 15.54 -12.79
C LEU A 167 -14.76 15.90 -12.17
N PHE A 168 -15.11 15.22 -11.08
CA PHE A 168 -16.36 15.46 -10.37
C PHE A 168 -16.25 16.54 -9.28
N GLU A 169 -15.10 17.20 -9.16
CA GLU A 169 -14.82 18.26 -8.18
C GLU A 169 -15.11 17.84 -6.72
N VAL A 170 -14.89 16.56 -6.40
CA VAL A 170 -15.13 16.03 -5.05
C VAL A 170 -14.12 16.62 -4.08
N LYS A 171 -14.61 17.22 -2.99
CA LYS A 171 -13.78 17.92 -1.98
C LYS A 171 -13.84 17.29 -0.59
N LYS A 172 -14.79 16.40 -0.35
CA LYS A 172 -15.01 15.74 0.94
C LYS A 172 -15.21 14.25 0.69
N PHE A 173 -14.64 13.44 1.55
CA PHE A 173 -14.67 12.00 1.43
C PHE A 173 -15.25 11.38 2.68
N ASP A 174 -15.97 10.27 2.52
CA ASP A 174 -16.47 9.49 3.63
C ASP A 174 -15.31 8.87 4.41
N PRO A 175 -15.45 8.67 5.75
CA PRO A 175 -14.41 7.98 6.53
C PRO A 175 -14.02 6.61 5.95
N ALA A 176 -14.98 5.85 5.44
CA ALA A 176 -14.71 4.56 4.80
C ALA A 176 -13.81 4.67 3.56
N MET A 177 -13.90 5.75 2.77
CA MET A 177 -12.97 5.99 1.65
C MET A 177 -11.55 6.26 2.15
N VAL A 178 -11.41 6.94 3.29
CA VAL A 178 -10.11 7.20 3.93
C VAL A 178 -9.52 5.89 4.49
N ASP A 179 -10.36 5.02 5.06
CA ASP A 179 -9.95 3.70 5.55
C ASP A 179 -9.49 2.81 4.37
N MET A 180 -10.20 2.81 3.24
CA MET A 180 -9.75 2.13 2.01
C MET A 180 -8.39 2.65 1.52
N ALA A 181 -8.16 3.98 1.57
CA ALA A 181 -6.86 4.54 1.21
C ALA A 181 -5.73 4.06 2.14
N ALA A 182 -6.00 3.86 3.42
CA ALA A 182 -5.01 3.29 4.35
C ALA A 182 -4.67 1.84 3.98
N LEU A 183 -5.64 1.03 3.54
CA LEU A 183 -5.41 -0.32 3.03
C LEU A 183 -4.60 -0.30 1.72
N ILE A 184 -4.86 0.64 0.81
CA ILE A 184 -4.06 0.82 -0.41
C ILE A 184 -2.59 1.13 -0.06
N VAL A 185 -2.33 2.00 0.91
CA VAL A 185 -0.97 2.29 1.39
C VAL A 185 -0.32 1.04 1.98
N GLU A 186 -1.07 0.25 2.76
CA GLU A 186 -0.56 -1.01 3.30
C GLU A 186 -0.22 -2.01 2.19
N ALA A 187 -1.10 -2.20 1.20
CA ALA A 187 -0.89 -3.09 0.06
C ALA A 187 0.36 -2.68 -0.75
N ALA A 188 0.53 -1.40 -1.03
CA ALA A 188 1.72 -0.89 -1.72
C ALA A 188 3.02 -1.18 -0.95
N ARG A 189 3.01 -1.02 0.38
CA ARG A 189 4.18 -1.33 1.23
C ARG A 189 4.48 -2.81 1.30
N VAL A 190 3.47 -3.67 1.40
CA VAL A 190 3.63 -5.12 1.36
C VAL A 190 4.21 -5.57 0.01
N THR A 191 3.72 -4.99 -1.09
CA THR A 191 4.28 -5.23 -2.43
C THR A 191 5.75 -4.81 -2.49
N ALA A 192 6.09 -3.62 -2.00
CA ALA A 192 7.47 -3.13 -2.00
C ALA A 192 8.40 -3.97 -1.09
N GLU A 193 7.87 -4.66 -0.07
CA GLU A 193 8.62 -5.64 0.73
C GLU A 193 8.81 -6.96 -0.03
N ALA A 194 7.82 -7.41 -0.80
CA ALA A 194 7.87 -8.67 -1.53
C ALA A 194 8.82 -8.63 -2.73
N ILE A 195 8.82 -7.55 -3.50
CA ILE A 195 9.57 -7.43 -4.76
C ILE A 195 11.08 -7.75 -4.63
N PRO A 196 11.83 -7.22 -3.65
CA PRO A 196 13.24 -7.54 -3.50
C PRO A 196 13.52 -9.03 -3.22
N LEU A 197 12.56 -9.73 -2.61
CA LEU A 197 12.69 -11.14 -2.26
C LEU A 197 12.68 -12.07 -3.50
N LEU A 198 12.16 -11.59 -4.62
CA LEU A 198 12.16 -12.30 -5.90
C LEU A 198 13.58 -12.59 -6.44
N ARG A 199 14.61 -11.89 -5.93
CA ARG A 199 16.01 -12.16 -6.28
C ARG A 199 16.47 -13.57 -5.88
N ALA A 200 15.80 -14.19 -4.90
CA ALA A 200 16.14 -15.53 -4.39
C ALA A 200 14.85 -16.25 -3.96
N LEU A 201 14.07 -16.74 -4.94
CA LEU A 201 12.74 -17.33 -4.73
C LEU A 201 12.76 -18.50 -3.74
N GLY A 202 13.61 -19.51 -3.93
CA GLY A 202 13.63 -20.69 -3.07
C GLY A 202 13.82 -20.37 -1.58
N PRO A 203 14.87 -19.64 -1.17
CA PRO A 203 15.07 -19.25 0.22
C PRO A 203 13.97 -18.34 0.78
N ASN A 204 13.29 -17.56 -0.05
CA ASN A 204 12.29 -16.58 0.35
C ASN A 204 10.85 -17.05 0.15
N SER A 205 10.63 -18.28 -0.35
CA SER A 205 9.29 -18.77 -0.72
C SER A 205 8.26 -18.67 0.40
N ALA A 206 8.63 -19.06 1.63
CA ALA A 206 7.73 -18.95 2.78
C ALA A 206 7.36 -17.48 3.09
N ARG A 207 8.34 -16.57 3.04
CA ARG A 207 8.07 -15.14 3.29
C ARG A 207 7.24 -14.52 2.18
N LEU A 208 7.49 -14.87 0.92
CA LEU A 208 6.67 -14.43 -0.21
C LEU A 208 5.23 -14.92 -0.08
N HIS A 209 5.03 -16.18 0.34
CA HIS A 209 3.70 -16.72 0.61
C HIS A 209 2.96 -15.92 1.69
N ASP A 210 3.63 -15.60 2.80
CA ASP A 210 3.03 -14.79 3.87
C ASP A 210 2.63 -13.39 3.39
N LEU A 211 3.50 -12.74 2.59
CA LEU A 211 3.22 -11.39 2.06
C LEU A 211 2.09 -11.39 1.05
N THR A 212 2.04 -12.37 0.14
CA THR A 212 0.93 -12.48 -0.81
C THR A 212 -0.39 -12.83 -0.13
N ALA A 213 -0.39 -13.71 0.88
CA ALA A 213 -1.57 -13.97 1.69
C ALA A 213 -2.07 -12.72 2.44
N ARG A 214 -1.13 -11.84 2.85
CA ARG A 214 -1.49 -10.54 3.44
C ARG A 214 -2.14 -9.61 2.43
N LEU A 215 -1.67 -9.56 1.18
CA LEU A 215 -2.29 -8.76 0.11
C LEU A 215 -3.72 -9.21 -0.17
N ILE A 216 -3.96 -10.52 -0.29
CA ILE A 216 -5.30 -11.10 -0.47
C ILE A 216 -6.22 -10.74 0.72
N LYS A 217 -5.67 -10.77 1.95
CA LYS A 217 -6.46 -10.36 3.11
C LYS A 217 -6.82 -8.87 3.09
N ILE A 218 -5.91 -8.00 2.65
CA ILE A 218 -6.14 -6.55 2.52
C ILE A 218 -7.26 -6.30 1.50
N GLU A 219 -7.29 -7.04 0.39
CA GLU A 219 -8.37 -6.97 -0.60
C GLU A 219 -9.72 -7.33 0.04
N GLY A 220 -9.85 -8.49 0.72
CA GLY A 220 -11.08 -8.86 1.40
C GLY A 220 -11.53 -7.84 2.48
N ASP A 221 -10.59 -7.27 3.24
CA ASP A 221 -10.89 -6.20 4.20
C ASP A 221 -11.39 -4.92 3.49
N ALA A 222 -10.89 -4.60 2.29
CA ALA A 222 -11.31 -3.45 1.48
C ALA A 222 -12.70 -3.66 0.86
N ASP A 223 -13.01 -4.86 0.39
CA ASP A 223 -14.32 -5.25 -0.12
C ASP A 223 -15.42 -5.07 0.94
N ASP A 224 -15.15 -5.53 2.16
CA ASP A 224 -16.08 -5.35 3.29
C ASP A 224 -16.35 -3.86 3.57
N ILE A 225 -15.32 -3.02 3.52
CA ILE A 225 -15.43 -1.56 3.71
C ILE A 225 -16.19 -0.92 2.54
N HIS A 226 -15.88 -1.32 1.29
CA HIS A 226 -16.57 -0.86 0.08
C HIS A 226 -18.08 -1.14 0.18
N ASP A 227 -18.50 -2.37 0.44
CA ASP A 227 -19.89 -2.77 0.51
C ASP A 227 -20.64 -2.05 1.63
N ALA A 228 -20.03 -1.93 2.81
CA ALA A 228 -20.59 -1.18 3.93
C ALA A 228 -20.71 0.32 3.59
N GLY A 229 -19.69 0.91 2.97
CA GLY A 229 -19.64 2.31 2.56
C GLY A 229 -20.70 2.64 1.51
N VAL A 230 -20.77 1.87 0.42
CA VAL A 230 -21.79 2.05 -0.64
C VAL A 230 -23.21 1.90 -0.08
N LYS A 231 -23.44 0.93 0.82
CA LYS A 231 -24.73 0.76 1.48
C LYS A 231 -25.09 1.96 2.37
N ALA A 232 -24.13 2.52 3.09
CA ALA A 232 -24.34 3.73 3.90
C ALA A 232 -24.64 4.94 3.02
N LEU A 233 -23.87 5.13 1.96
CA LEU A 233 -24.04 6.18 0.95
C LEU A 233 -25.45 6.12 0.32
N PHE A 234 -25.89 4.92 -0.11
CA PHE A 234 -27.25 4.74 -0.64
C PHE A 234 -28.33 5.14 0.37
N LYS A 235 -28.18 4.75 1.65
CA LYS A 235 -29.14 5.12 2.69
C LYS A 235 -29.21 6.62 2.91
N ALA A 236 -28.07 7.32 2.87
CA ALA A 236 -27.98 8.75 3.05
C ALA A 236 -28.68 9.51 1.89
N HIS A 237 -28.46 9.06 0.64
CA HIS A 237 -28.88 9.82 -0.55
C HIS A 237 -30.17 9.31 -1.21
N ARG A 238 -30.75 8.17 -0.81
CA ARG A 238 -31.95 7.59 -1.45
C ARG A 238 -33.19 8.49 -1.55
N LYS A 239 -33.23 9.59 -0.77
CA LYS A 239 -34.29 10.58 -0.77
C LYS A 239 -33.77 12.00 -1.02
N ALA A 240 -32.50 12.14 -1.36
CA ALA A 240 -31.79 13.39 -1.63
C ALA A 240 -31.35 13.45 -3.10
N ASP A 241 -30.23 14.10 -3.37
CA ASP A 241 -29.68 14.18 -4.73
C ASP A 241 -29.09 12.82 -5.14
N ALA A 242 -29.61 12.25 -6.22
CA ALA A 242 -29.13 10.99 -6.77
C ALA A 242 -27.70 11.12 -7.35
N MET A 243 -27.28 12.32 -7.74
CA MET A 243 -25.93 12.53 -8.30
C MET A 243 -24.86 12.37 -7.21
N ASP A 244 -25.10 12.78 -5.97
CA ASP A 244 -24.19 12.56 -4.85
C ASP A 244 -23.95 11.06 -4.63
N PHE A 245 -25.01 10.24 -4.75
CA PHE A 245 -24.85 8.79 -4.69
C PHE A 245 -24.07 8.24 -5.86
N VAL A 246 -24.34 8.69 -7.10
CA VAL A 246 -23.64 8.21 -8.31
C VAL A 246 -22.16 8.51 -8.22
N VAL A 247 -21.81 9.76 -7.92
CA VAL A 247 -20.41 10.20 -7.80
C VAL A 247 -19.68 9.47 -6.65
N GLY A 248 -20.31 9.41 -5.48
CA GLY A 248 -19.70 8.72 -4.34
C GLY A 248 -19.48 7.23 -4.59
N ARG A 249 -20.47 6.55 -5.20
CA ARG A 249 -20.32 5.14 -5.62
C ARG A 249 -19.19 4.95 -6.61
N GLU A 250 -19.02 5.87 -7.57
CA GLU A 250 -17.92 5.81 -8.54
C GLU A 250 -16.56 5.89 -7.84
N ILE A 251 -16.41 6.79 -6.85
CA ILE A 251 -15.16 6.89 -6.08
C ILE A 251 -14.90 5.59 -5.30
N TYR A 252 -15.92 5.02 -4.63
CA TYR A 252 -15.78 3.74 -3.94
C TYR A 252 -15.32 2.63 -4.90
N SER A 253 -15.94 2.50 -6.08
CA SER A 253 -15.55 1.51 -7.08
C SER A 253 -14.14 1.72 -7.62
N HIS A 254 -13.68 2.97 -7.72
CA HIS A 254 -12.30 3.25 -8.11
C HIS A 254 -11.30 2.83 -7.02
N LEU A 255 -11.63 3.05 -5.74
CA LEU A 255 -10.75 2.67 -4.62
C LEU A 255 -10.65 1.15 -4.47
N GLU A 256 -11.76 0.43 -4.58
CA GLU A 256 -11.80 -1.04 -4.58
C GLU A 256 -10.90 -1.59 -5.69
N LYS A 257 -11.05 -1.11 -6.93
CA LYS A 257 -10.21 -1.53 -8.05
C LYS A 257 -8.71 -1.29 -7.85
N VAL A 258 -8.30 -0.29 -7.06
CA VAL A 258 -6.88 -0.12 -6.74
C VAL A 258 -6.39 -1.29 -5.90
N VAL A 259 -7.19 -1.75 -4.92
CA VAL A 259 -6.82 -2.89 -4.06
C VAL A 259 -6.82 -4.19 -4.85
N ASP A 260 -7.79 -4.40 -5.75
CA ASP A 260 -7.83 -5.54 -6.68
C ASP A 260 -6.54 -5.65 -7.50
N ARG A 261 -6.00 -4.51 -7.98
CA ARG A 261 -4.73 -4.53 -8.72
C ARG A 261 -3.55 -4.99 -7.87
N PHE A 262 -3.56 -4.74 -6.56
CA PHE A 262 -2.54 -5.30 -5.67
C PHE A 262 -2.73 -6.81 -5.43
N GLU A 263 -3.96 -7.32 -5.45
CA GLU A 263 -4.21 -8.76 -5.46
C GLU A 263 -3.68 -9.39 -6.76
N ASP A 264 -3.88 -8.76 -7.93
CA ASP A 264 -3.29 -9.20 -9.18
C ASP A 264 -1.76 -9.34 -9.08
N VAL A 265 -1.08 -8.36 -8.47
CA VAL A 265 0.38 -8.44 -8.21
C VAL A 265 0.71 -9.62 -7.28
N ALA A 266 -0.10 -9.87 -6.24
CA ALA A 266 0.11 -11.01 -5.35
C ALA A 266 -0.01 -12.34 -6.10
N ASN A 267 -0.98 -12.47 -7.00
CA ASN A 267 -1.20 -13.65 -7.83
C ASN A 267 -0.02 -13.92 -8.76
N GLU A 268 0.55 -12.88 -9.39
CA GLU A 268 1.76 -13.02 -10.22
C GLU A 268 2.98 -13.46 -9.39
N ILE A 269 3.16 -12.89 -8.19
CA ILE A 269 4.24 -13.32 -7.28
C ILE A 269 4.05 -14.79 -6.86
N GLN A 270 2.82 -15.22 -6.55
CA GLN A 270 2.53 -16.62 -6.20
C GLN A 270 2.83 -17.55 -7.37
N GLY A 271 2.47 -17.16 -8.60
CA GLY A 271 2.82 -17.90 -9.80
C GLY A 271 4.33 -18.14 -9.93
N LEU A 272 5.13 -17.08 -9.75
CA LEU A 272 6.59 -17.18 -9.75
C LEU A 272 7.14 -18.12 -8.66
N VAL A 273 6.56 -18.10 -7.45
CA VAL A 273 6.97 -19.00 -6.36
C VAL A 273 6.66 -20.46 -6.71
N ILE A 274 5.48 -20.73 -7.28
CA ILE A 274 5.05 -22.09 -7.66
C ILE A 274 5.94 -22.64 -8.78
N ASP A 275 6.26 -21.85 -9.79
CA ASP A 275 7.06 -22.27 -10.95
C ASP A 275 8.53 -22.57 -10.59
N HIS A 276 8.99 -22.10 -9.43
CA HIS A 276 10.39 -22.23 -8.98
C HIS A 276 10.54 -23.02 -7.67
N ALA A 277 9.44 -23.59 -7.13
CA ALA A 277 9.45 -24.50 -5.98
C ALA A 277 9.76 -25.93 -6.45
#